data_6dba2a4ffd1ff0ab7fa99626a9e96b62
#
_entry.id   6dba2a4ffd1ff0ab7fa99626a9e96b62
#
_cell.length_a   1.000
_cell.length_b   1.000
_cell.length_c   1.000
_cell.angle_alpha   90.00
_cell.angle_beta   90.00
_cell.angle_gamma   90.00
#
_symmetry.space_group_name_H-M   'P 1'
#
loop_
_entity.id
_entity.type
_entity.pdbx_description
1 polymer ?
#
loop_
_entity_poly.entity_id
_entity_poly.type
_entity_poly.pdbx_seq_one_letter_code
_entity_poly.pdbx_strand_id
1 'polypeptide(L)'
;MYKLAGILALVAGPAFAVGLEIDIAGEANGTIKIDLFEDTAPLHVAQITAIAQAGDYDGVVFHRVIEGFMAQTGDVQYGKGDDTSRAGMGGSDLPDIPAEFSDLPFERGVVGMARSQSPNSANSQFFI
;
A
#
# COMPACT_ATOMS: atom_id res chain seq x y z
N MET A 1 8.05 10.18 -10.62
CA MET A 1 7.11 9.05 -10.57
C MET A 1 7.69 7.96 -9.69
N TYR A 2 6.91 7.40 -8.83
CA TYR A 2 7.33 6.37 -7.88
C TYR A 2 6.89 5.00 -8.37
N LYS A 3 7.75 4.01 -8.17
CA LYS A 3 7.49 2.64 -8.60
C LYS A 3 7.38 1.73 -7.38
N LEU A 4 6.33 0.93 -7.33
CA LEU A 4 6.08 -0.05 -6.27
C LEU A 4 6.39 -1.44 -6.76
N ALA A 5 7.09 -2.22 -5.93
CA ALA A 5 7.35 -3.64 -6.20
C ALA A 5 7.06 -4.45 -4.93
N GLY A 6 6.23 -5.46 -5.06
CA GLY A 6 5.88 -6.33 -3.94
C GLY A 6 6.81 -7.53 -3.86
N ILE A 7 7.24 -7.86 -2.66
CA ILE A 7 8.06 -9.04 -2.39
C ILE A 7 7.41 -9.85 -1.28
N LEU A 8 7.21 -11.12 -1.55
CA LEU A 8 6.85 -12.09 -0.54
C LEU A 8 8.12 -12.78 -0.07
N ALA A 9 8.57 -12.46 1.14
CA ALA A 9 9.76 -13.07 1.71
C ALA A 9 9.36 -14.20 2.67
N LEU A 10 9.83 -15.42 2.38
CA LEU A 10 9.71 -16.56 3.27
C LEU A 10 10.99 -16.67 4.08
N VAL A 11 10.88 -16.45 5.39
CA VAL A 11 12.00 -16.62 6.30
C VAL A 11 11.97 -18.04 6.83
N ALA A 12 13.08 -18.78 6.70
CA ALA A 12 13.21 -20.15 7.23
C ALA A 12 13.15 -20.11 8.75
N GLY A 13 12.22 -20.88 9.34
CA GLY A 13 11.99 -20.97 10.78
C GLY A 13 10.51 -21.06 11.10
N PRO A 14 10.13 -20.97 12.39
CA PRO A 14 8.72 -21.09 12.80
C PRO A 14 7.87 -19.86 12.44
N ALA A 15 8.49 -18.75 12.02
CA ALA A 15 7.79 -17.52 11.65
C ALA A 15 7.95 -17.25 10.17
N PHE A 16 6.83 -16.95 9.49
CA PHE A 16 6.81 -16.44 8.14
C PHE A 16 6.64 -14.92 8.21
N ALA A 17 7.50 -14.20 7.49
CA ALA A 17 7.37 -12.76 7.36
C ALA A 17 6.86 -12.44 5.96
N VAL A 18 5.81 -11.62 5.88
CA VAL A 18 5.31 -11.05 4.63
C VAL A 18 5.74 -9.59 4.60
N GLY A 19 6.41 -9.20 3.54
CA GLY A 19 6.92 -7.86 3.38
C GLY A 19 6.57 -7.27 2.03
N LEU A 20 6.57 -5.95 1.98
CA LEU A 20 6.45 -5.18 0.76
C LEU A 20 7.72 -4.34 0.62
N GLU A 21 8.32 -4.36 -0.54
CA GLU A 21 9.45 -3.51 -0.85
C GLU A 21 9.04 -2.52 -1.94
N ILE A 22 9.27 -1.24 -1.68
CA ILE A 22 8.91 -0.17 -2.59
C ILE A 22 10.18 0.50 -3.07
N ASP A 23 10.47 0.39 -4.36
CA ASP A 23 11.53 1.13 -5.01
C ASP A 23 10.98 2.46 -5.52
N ILE A 24 11.52 3.55 -4.99
CA ILE A 24 11.07 4.90 -5.30
C ILE A 24 12.05 5.52 -6.29
N ALA A 25 11.52 6.09 -7.37
CA ALA A 25 12.28 6.83 -8.36
C ALA A 25 11.56 8.11 -8.74
N GLY A 26 12.29 9.20 -8.85
CA GLY A 26 11.75 10.51 -9.20
C GLY A 26 12.49 11.61 -8.46
N GLU A 27 11.78 12.53 -7.83
CA GLU A 27 12.38 13.59 -7.01
C GLU A 27 13.13 13.01 -5.81
N ALA A 28 12.65 11.91 -5.27
CA ALA A 28 13.35 11.11 -4.27
C ALA A 28 13.64 9.73 -4.85
N ASN A 29 14.73 9.13 -4.41
CA ASN A 29 15.13 7.79 -4.85
C ASN A 29 15.54 6.97 -3.65
N GLY A 30 15.12 5.71 -3.62
CA GLY A 30 15.48 4.80 -2.54
C GLY A 30 14.52 3.64 -2.45
N THR A 31 14.68 2.85 -1.40
CA THR A 31 13.87 1.67 -1.16
C THR A 31 13.25 1.75 0.24
N ILE A 32 11.95 1.53 0.31
CA ILE A 32 11.22 1.39 1.57
C ILE A 32 10.88 -0.08 1.75
N LYS A 33 11.16 -0.62 2.93
CA LYS A 33 10.79 -1.98 3.30
C LYS A 33 9.70 -1.92 4.36
N ILE A 34 8.63 -2.65 4.14
CA ILE A 34 7.45 -2.67 5.01
C ILE A 34 7.20 -4.09 5.47
N ASP A 35 7.16 -4.31 6.77
CA ASP A 35 6.67 -5.56 7.34
C ASP A 35 5.14 -5.51 7.39
N LEU A 36 4.49 -6.51 6.82
CA LEU A 36 3.04 -6.61 6.81
C LEU A 36 2.56 -7.47 7.97
N PHE A 37 1.61 -6.95 8.74
CA PHE A 37 1.12 -7.62 9.95
C PHE A 37 -0.09 -8.48 9.64
N GLU A 38 0.15 -9.68 9.11
CA GLU A 38 -0.93 -10.57 8.69
C GLU A 38 -1.79 -11.10 9.85
N ASP A 39 -1.25 -11.14 11.08
CA ASP A 39 -2.05 -11.50 12.26
C ASP A 39 -3.00 -10.37 12.68
N THR A 40 -2.66 -9.13 12.36
CA THR A 40 -3.45 -7.95 12.71
C THR A 40 -4.50 -7.64 11.65
N ALA A 41 -4.14 -7.73 10.37
CA ALA A 41 -5.00 -7.36 9.26
C ALA A 41 -4.87 -8.38 8.12
N PRO A 42 -5.33 -9.63 8.31
CA PRO A 42 -5.09 -10.71 7.36
C PRO A 42 -5.68 -10.47 5.97
N LEU A 43 -6.88 -9.90 5.89
CA LEU A 43 -7.51 -9.64 4.60
C LEU A 43 -6.83 -8.49 3.85
N HIS A 44 -6.43 -7.44 4.55
CA HIS A 44 -5.69 -6.32 3.97
C HIS A 44 -4.32 -6.77 3.47
N VAL A 45 -3.60 -7.53 4.27
CA VAL A 45 -2.29 -8.06 3.86
C VAL A 45 -2.41 -8.97 2.64
N ALA A 46 -3.41 -9.85 2.63
CA ALA A 46 -3.63 -10.76 1.49
C ALA A 46 -3.90 -9.97 0.19
N GLN A 47 -4.72 -8.93 0.25
CA GLN A 47 -5.06 -8.15 -0.94
C GLN A 47 -3.90 -7.29 -1.43
N ILE A 48 -3.20 -6.59 -0.56
CA ILE A 48 -2.02 -5.80 -0.91
C ILE A 48 -0.95 -6.71 -1.55
N THR A 49 -0.73 -7.88 -0.95
CA THR A 49 0.21 -8.87 -1.48
C THR A 49 -0.20 -9.33 -2.89
N ALA A 50 -1.47 -9.64 -3.09
CA ALA A 50 -1.97 -10.07 -4.40
C ALA A 50 -1.79 -8.98 -5.47
N ILE A 51 -2.10 -7.73 -5.14
CA ILE A 51 -1.93 -6.60 -6.07
C ILE A 51 -0.45 -6.38 -6.40
N ALA A 52 0.43 -6.46 -5.41
CA ALA A 52 1.87 -6.33 -5.60
C ALA A 52 2.44 -7.44 -6.46
N GLN A 53 2.05 -8.69 -6.21
CA GLN A 53 2.49 -9.84 -6.99
C GLN A 53 2.02 -9.81 -8.43
N ALA A 54 0.86 -9.24 -8.69
CA ALA A 54 0.34 -9.04 -10.04
C ALA A 54 1.07 -7.93 -10.80
N GLY A 55 1.92 -7.14 -10.13
CA GLY A 55 2.63 -6.02 -10.73
C GLY A 55 1.79 -4.76 -10.89
N ASP A 56 0.59 -4.72 -10.32
CA ASP A 56 -0.34 -3.61 -10.53
C ASP A 56 0.12 -2.31 -9.83
N TYR A 57 0.96 -2.41 -8.80
CA TYR A 57 1.54 -1.23 -8.18
C TYR A 57 2.69 -0.60 -8.96
N ASP A 58 3.24 -1.29 -9.96
CA ASP A 58 4.36 -0.77 -10.73
C ASP A 58 3.97 0.50 -11.47
N GLY A 59 4.76 1.55 -11.30
CA GLY A 59 4.52 2.85 -11.92
C GLY A 59 3.48 3.73 -11.24
N VAL A 60 2.92 3.30 -10.12
CA VAL A 60 1.94 4.08 -9.36
C VAL A 60 2.63 5.21 -8.61
N VAL A 61 2.06 6.41 -8.66
CA VAL A 61 2.61 7.59 -8.00
C VAL A 61 2.18 7.70 -6.55
N PHE A 62 2.98 8.40 -5.76
CA PHE A 62 2.53 8.95 -4.48
C PHE A 62 1.75 10.22 -4.78
N HIS A 63 0.45 10.11 -4.79
CA HIS A 63 -0.43 11.21 -5.23
C HIS A 63 -0.75 12.23 -4.14
N ARG A 64 -0.44 11.93 -2.88
CA ARG A 64 -0.68 12.83 -1.76
C ARG A 64 0.45 12.69 -0.76
N VAL A 65 1.25 13.74 -0.65
CA VAL A 65 2.38 13.81 0.29
C VAL A 65 2.27 15.10 1.07
N ILE A 66 2.10 14.99 2.39
CA ILE A 66 1.98 16.14 3.28
C ILE A 66 3.10 16.04 4.31
N GLU A 67 4.02 17.00 4.25
CA GLU A 67 5.15 17.04 5.17
C GLU A 67 4.68 17.05 6.63
N GLY A 68 5.30 16.22 7.44
CA GLY A 68 4.95 16.10 8.86
C GLY A 68 3.66 15.33 9.14
N PHE A 69 3.04 14.77 8.11
CA PHE A 69 1.78 14.03 8.27
C PHE A 69 1.83 12.64 7.63
N MET A 70 1.79 12.53 6.31
CA MET A 70 1.78 11.21 5.65
C MET A 70 2.16 11.30 4.17
N ALA A 71 2.46 10.13 3.59
CA ALA A 71 2.61 9.93 2.16
C ALA A 71 1.65 8.82 1.71
N GLN A 72 0.77 9.11 0.78
CA GLN A 72 -0.27 8.19 0.32
C GLN A 72 -0.05 7.79 -1.13
N THR A 73 -0.27 6.53 -1.41
CA THR A 73 -0.08 5.91 -2.74
C THR A 73 -1.05 4.76 -2.93
N GLY A 74 -0.89 4.04 -4.02
CA GLY A 74 -1.57 2.76 -4.23
C GLY A 74 -2.84 2.84 -5.06
N ASP A 75 -3.14 3.96 -5.71
CA ASP A 75 -4.24 4.01 -6.68
C ASP A 75 -3.79 3.36 -7.99
N VAL A 76 -4.08 2.09 -8.15
CA VAL A 76 -3.66 1.31 -9.33
C VAL A 76 -4.51 1.61 -10.57
N GLN A 77 -5.63 2.29 -10.40
CA GLN A 77 -6.53 2.65 -11.49
C GLN A 77 -6.15 3.99 -12.12
N TYR A 78 -5.98 5.03 -11.30
CA TYR A 78 -5.76 6.40 -11.77
C TYR A 78 -4.40 6.97 -11.40
N GLY A 79 -3.60 6.22 -10.65
CA GLY A 79 -2.31 6.70 -10.11
C GLY A 79 -1.12 6.40 -11.01
N LYS A 80 -1.31 6.01 -12.25
CA LYS A 80 -0.21 5.70 -13.17
C LYS A 80 -0.52 6.16 -14.60
N GLY A 81 0.55 6.23 -15.43
CA GLY A 81 0.45 6.73 -16.79
C GLY A 81 0.71 8.23 -16.87
N ASP A 82 0.34 8.83 -18.00
CA ASP A 82 0.64 10.23 -18.30
C ASP A 82 -0.31 11.21 -17.59
N ASP A 83 -1.55 10.80 -17.34
CA ASP A 83 -2.55 11.62 -16.66
C ASP A 83 -2.90 11.00 -15.31
N THR A 84 -2.39 11.61 -14.24
CA THR A 84 -2.66 11.23 -12.85
C THR A 84 -3.56 12.23 -12.12
N SER A 85 -4.31 13.05 -12.85
CA SER A 85 -5.17 14.09 -12.27
C SER A 85 -6.29 13.53 -11.39
N ARG A 86 -6.67 12.27 -11.61
CA ARG A 86 -7.70 11.56 -10.82
C ARG A 86 -7.12 10.63 -9.77
N ALA A 87 -5.80 10.62 -9.59
CA ALA A 87 -5.16 9.76 -8.59
C ALA A 87 -5.72 10.01 -7.19
N GLY A 88 -6.02 8.94 -6.50
CA GLY A 88 -6.69 8.97 -5.20
C GLY A 88 -8.16 8.56 -5.26
N MET A 89 -8.76 8.51 -6.44
CA MET A 89 -10.18 8.19 -6.63
C MET A 89 -10.44 6.72 -6.96
N GLY A 90 -9.41 5.93 -7.24
CA GLY A 90 -9.55 4.57 -7.74
C GLY A 90 -9.02 3.49 -6.81
N GLY A 91 -9.13 2.28 -7.29
CA GLY A 91 -8.68 1.08 -6.61
C GLY A 91 -8.39 -0.04 -7.60
N SER A 92 -8.21 -1.26 -7.10
CA SER A 92 -8.01 -2.44 -7.91
C SER A 92 -9.32 -3.04 -8.40
N ASP A 93 -9.23 -4.05 -9.26
CA ASP A 93 -10.37 -4.86 -9.71
C ASP A 93 -10.86 -5.83 -8.64
N LEU A 94 -10.11 -5.97 -7.53
CA LEU A 94 -10.52 -6.81 -6.41
C LEU A 94 -11.60 -6.12 -5.58
N PRO A 95 -12.40 -6.88 -4.82
CA PRO A 95 -13.42 -6.30 -3.95
C PRO A 95 -12.82 -5.41 -2.86
N ASP A 96 -13.61 -4.48 -2.37
CA ASP A 96 -13.28 -3.73 -1.18
C ASP A 96 -13.12 -4.65 0.03
N ILE A 97 -12.27 -4.24 0.97
CA ILE A 97 -11.90 -5.05 2.12
C ILE A 97 -12.68 -4.57 3.34
N PRO A 98 -13.35 -5.47 4.07
CA PRO A 98 -13.99 -5.09 5.34
C PRO A 98 -12.94 -4.62 6.35
N ALA A 99 -13.36 -3.74 7.25
CA ALA A 99 -12.49 -3.19 8.28
C ALA A 99 -11.87 -4.28 9.15
N GLU A 100 -10.59 -4.08 9.47
CA GLU A 100 -9.82 -4.93 10.39
C GLU A 100 -9.13 -4.01 11.40
N PHE A 101 -9.92 -3.44 12.30
CA PHE A 101 -9.40 -2.48 13.28
C PHE A 101 -8.46 -3.15 14.29
N SER A 102 -7.47 -2.39 14.74
CA SER A 102 -6.52 -2.84 15.75
C SER A 102 -6.21 -1.72 16.74
N ASP A 103 -5.53 -2.07 17.82
CA ASP A 103 -5.08 -1.13 18.84
C ASP A 103 -3.71 -0.51 18.52
N LEU A 104 -3.12 -0.85 17.39
CA LEU A 104 -1.84 -0.29 16.96
C LEU A 104 -1.98 1.19 16.64
N PRO A 105 -1.24 2.08 17.30
CA PRO A 105 -1.30 3.50 17.01
C PRO A 105 -0.62 3.83 15.68
N PHE A 106 -1.13 4.84 14.99
CA PHE A 106 -0.49 5.37 13.78
C PHE A 106 0.64 6.32 14.17
N GLU A 107 1.77 5.74 14.51
CA GLU A 107 3.00 6.46 14.76
C GLU A 107 3.84 6.55 13.48
N ARG A 108 4.92 7.33 13.52
CA ARG A 108 5.83 7.47 12.38
C ARG A 108 6.32 6.10 11.91
N GLY A 109 6.16 5.82 10.61
CA GLY A 109 6.59 4.58 9.99
C GLY A 109 5.52 3.47 10.00
N VAL A 110 4.38 3.67 10.65
CA VAL A 110 3.27 2.72 10.59
C VAL A 110 2.48 2.96 9.31
N VAL A 111 2.20 1.87 8.59
CA VAL A 111 1.44 1.92 7.34
C VAL A 111 -0.01 1.57 7.62
N GLY A 112 -0.92 2.40 7.12
CA GLY A 112 -2.35 2.17 7.23
C GLY A 112 -3.03 2.16 5.87
N MET A 113 -4.19 1.52 5.80
CA MET A 113 -4.99 1.51 4.58
C MET A 113 -5.82 2.78 4.48
N ALA A 114 -5.78 3.39 3.31
CA ALA A 114 -6.68 4.48 2.96
C ALA A 114 -8.06 3.91 2.59
N ARG A 115 -9.09 4.63 2.96
CA ARG A 115 -10.48 4.28 2.67
C ARG A 115 -11.34 5.53 2.52
N SER A 116 -12.54 5.37 2.01
CA SER A 116 -13.54 6.43 2.00
C SER A 116 -14.22 6.54 3.38
N GLN A 117 -15.37 7.18 3.46
CA GLN A 117 -16.12 7.31 4.71
C GLN A 117 -16.61 5.96 5.25
N SER A 118 -16.94 5.01 4.36
CA SER A 118 -17.31 3.67 4.77
C SER A 118 -16.09 2.93 5.36
N PRO A 119 -16.20 2.33 6.57
CA PRO A 119 -15.11 1.57 7.14
C PRO A 119 -14.77 0.30 6.35
N ASN A 120 -15.64 -0.13 5.46
CA ASN A 120 -15.48 -1.33 4.63
C ASN A 120 -15.16 -0.97 3.17
N SER A 121 -14.45 0.13 2.93
CA SER A 121 -14.14 0.63 1.60
C SER A 121 -12.65 0.66 1.25
N ALA A 122 -11.80 0.09 2.07
CA ALA A 122 -10.38 -0.05 1.74
C ALA A 122 -10.21 -0.98 0.54
N ASN A 123 -9.24 -0.71 -0.31
CA ASN A 123 -9.00 -1.52 -1.51
C ASN A 123 -7.51 -1.68 -1.81
N SER A 124 -6.87 -0.67 -2.38
CA SER A 124 -5.47 -0.75 -2.82
C SER A 124 -4.60 0.38 -2.28
N GLN A 125 -5.19 1.49 -1.86
CA GLN A 125 -4.44 2.65 -1.40
C GLN A 125 -4.01 2.52 0.05
N PHE A 126 -2.80 3.00 0.32
CA PHE A 126 -2.25 3.01 1.68
C PHE A 126 -1.40 4.26 1.89
N PHE A 127 -1.13 4.55 3.15
CA PHE A 127 -0.29 5.69 3.54
C PHE A 127 0.77 5.28 4.56
N ILE A 128 1.83 6.04 4.59
CA ILE A 128 2.96 5.87 5.50
C ILE A 128 3.14 7.13 6.31
#